data_3408a9dae1bbd0f39d9c8b43100650dc
#
_entry.id   3408a9dae1bbd0f39d9c8b43100650dc
#
_cell.length_a   1.000
_cell.length_b   1.000
_cell.length_c   1.000
_cell.angle_alpha   90.00
_cell.angle_beta   90.00
_cell.angle_gamma   90.00
#
_symmetry.space_group_name_H-M   'P 1'
#
loop_
_entity.id
_entity.type
_entity.pdbx_description
1 polymer ?
#
loop_
_entity_poly.entity_id
_entity_poly.type
_entity_poly.pdbx_seq_one_letter_code
_entity_poly.pdbx_strand_id
1 'polypeptide(L)' 'MVDFIRNHKPEWSNKELDIVYKNYNRLTLRELTELLPDRSFCAVKNKVKRIKYG' A
#
# COMPACT_ATOMS: atom_id res chain seq x y z
N MET A 1 0.39 -1.75 -25.33
CA MET A 1 0.66 -1.86 -24.82
C MET A 1 0.45 -1.99 -24.09
N VAL A 2 0.27 -2.01 -23.90
CA VAL A 2 0.33 -2.08 -23.11
C VAL A 2 0.02 -2.25 -22.30
N ASP A 3 -0.16 -2.30 -22.11
CA ASP A 3 -0.35 -2.36 -21.34
C ASP A 3 -0.53 -2.84 -20.59
N PHE A 4 -0.49 -3.20 -20.56
CA PHE A 4 -0.39 -3.74 -19.93
C PHE A 4 -0.47 -3.84 -19.04
N ILE A 5 -0.30 -3.75 -18.74
CA ILE A 5 -0.30 -3.67 -17.78
C ILE A 5 -1.07 -3.36 -17.05
N ARG A 6 -1.49 -2.86 -17.03
CA ARG A 6 -2.40 -2.43 -16.50
C ARG A 6 -3.02 -2.76 -15.30
N ASN A 7 -3.02 -3.71 -14.86
CA ASN A 7 -3.66 -4.24 -13.85
C ASN A 7 -3.33 -3.71 -12.55
N HIS A 8 -2.14 -3.36 -12.24
CA HIS A 8 -1.81 -2.80 -10.95
C HIS A 8 -1.37 -1.38 -11.12
N LYS A 9 -1.53 -0.57 -10.13
CA LYS A 9 -1.16 0.82 -10.18
C LYS A 9 0.22 1.01 -9.64
N PRO A 10 1.11 1.67 -10.37
CA PRO A 10 2.45 1.93 -9.84
C PRO A 10 2.43 2.97 -8.74
N GLU A 11 1.40 3.79 -8.69
CA GLU A 11 1.33 4.85 -7.68
C GLU A 11 0.17 4.63 -6.74
N TRP A 12 0.33 5.07 -5.53
CA TRP A 12 -0.72 4.98 -4.52
C TRP A 12 -1.59 6.22 -4.57
N SER A 13 -2.90 6.04 -4.40
CA SER A 13 -3.80 7.18 -4.36
C SER A 13 -3.65 7.93 -3.04
N ASN A 14 -4.16 9.15 -3.01
CA ASN A 14 -4.10 9.95 -1.80
C ASN A 14 -4.81 9.28 -0.63
N LYS A 15 -5.93 8.64 -0.89
CA LYS A 15 -6.65 7.93 0.16
C LYS A 15 -5.84 6.78 0.73
N GLU A 16 -5.21 6.03 -0.15
CA GLU A 16 -4.40 4.91 0.28
C GLU A 16 -3.22 5.37 1.11
N LEU A 17 -2.54 6.42 0.64
CA LEU A 17 -1.42 6.96 1.36
C LEU A 17 -1.84 7.48 2.73
N ASP A 18 -2.98 8.14 2.79
CA ASP A 18 -3.48 8.66 4.06
C ASP A 18 -3.71 7.52 5.06
N ILE A 19 -4.32 6.45 4.61
CA ILE A 19 -4.57 5.30 5.47
C ILE A 19 -3.25 4.73 5.98
N VAL A 20 -2.29 4.56 5.09
CA VAL A 20 -1.01 3.96 5.47
C VAL A 20 -0.26 4.89 6.43
N TYR A 21 -0.15 6.17 6.09
CA TYR A 21 0.61 7.09 6.92
C TYR A 21 0.01 7.27 8.31
N LYS A 22 -1.30 7.17 8.43
CA LYS A 22 -1.94 7.34 9.73
C LYS A 22 -1.87 6.09 10.57
N ASN A 23 -1.73 4.93 9.94
CA ASN A 23 -1.89 3.69 10.67
C ASN A 23 -0.67 2.78 10.69
N TYR A 24 0.36 3.09 9.93
CA TYR A 24 1.48 2.14 9.79
C TYR A 24 2.19 1.87 11.13
N ASN A 25 2.10 2.80 12.07
CA ASN A 25 2.68 2.60 13.41
C ASN A 25 1.69 2.01 14.39
N ARG A 26 0.42 1.96 14.02
CA ARG A 26 -0.63 1.56 14.95
C ARG A 26 -1.18 0.19 14.66
N LEU A 27 -1.19 -0.19 13.38
CA LEU A 27 -1.78 -1.44 12.94
C LEU A 27 -0.69 -2.36 12.41
N THR A 28 -0.98 -3.66 12.45
CA THR A 28 -0.09 -4.62 11.84
C THR A 28 -0.24 -4.53 10.32
N LEU A 29 0.70 -5.15 9.61
CA LEU A 29 0.64 -5.18 8.15
C LEU A 29 -0.64 -5.87 7.68
N ARG A 30 -1.04 -6.92 8.38
CA ARG A 30 -2.27 -7.62 8.03
C ARG A 30 -3.46 -6.69 8.14
N GLU A 31 -3.55 -5.93 9.22
CA GLU A 31 -4.66 -5.01 9.42
C GLU A 31 -4.68 -3.92 8.37
N LEU A 32 -3.51 -3.39 8.04
CA LEU A 32 -3.41 -2.40 6.98
C LEU A 32 -3.88 -2.96 5.65
N THR A 33 -3.50 -4.21 5.37
CA THR A 33 -3.91 -4.84 4.12
C THR A 33 -5.42 -4.97 4.04
N GLU A 34 -6.06 -5.21 5.17
CA GLU A 34 -7.52 -5.29 5.20
C GLU A 34 -8.17 -3.95 4.90
N LEU A 35 -7.52 -2.87 5.26
CA LEU A 35 -8.02 -1.53 4.95
C LEU A 35 -7.75 -1.15 3.50
N LEU A 36 -6.88 -1.88 2.82
CA LEU A 36 -6.48 -1.59 1.47
C LEU A 36 -6.77 -2.78 0.57
N PRO A 37 -8.05 -3.04 0.30
CA PRO A 37 -8.42 -4.24 -0.45
C PRO A 37 -7.89 -4.26 -1.87
N ASP A 38 -7.53 -3.11 -2.42
CA ASP A 38 -6.98 -3.04 -3.77
C ASP A 38 -5.49 -3.34 -3.82
N ARG A 39 -4.87 -3.56 -2.67
CA ARG A 39 -3.43 -3.81 -2.59
C ARG A 39 -3.19 -5.17 -1.96
N SER A 40 -2.15 -5.84 -2.42
CA SER A 40 -1.77 -7.11 -1.83
C SER A 40 -0.97 -6.86 -0.55
N PHE A 41 -0.82 -7.91 0.24
CA PHE A 41 -0.01 -7.83 1.45
C PHE A 41 1.41 -7.38 1.11
N CYS A 42 1.98 -7.92 0.02
CA CYS A 42 3.33 -7.56 -0.36
C CYS A 42 3.44 -6.07 -0.71
N ALA A 43 2.44 -5.55 -1.40
CA ALA A 43 2.45 -4.13 -1.76
C ALA A 43 2.42 -3.26 -0.51
N VAL A 44 1.55 -3.60 0.44
CA VAL A 44 1.44 -2.85 1.68
C VAL A 44 2.73 -2.96 2.48
N LYS A 45 3.28 -4.16 2.57
CA LYS A 45 4.52 -4.39 3.29
C LYS A 45 5.65 -3.55 2.73
N ASN A 46 5.78 -3.55 1.40
CA ASN A 46 6.84 -2.78 0.76
C ASN A 46 6.64 -1.29 0.98
N LYS A 47 5.40 -0.83 0.94
CA LYS A 47 5.13 0.58 1.15
C LYS A 47 5.51 1.01 2.56
N VAL A 48 5.10 0.23 3.55
CA VAL A 48 5.43 0.54 4.95
C VAL A 48 6.94 0.52 5.15
N LYS A 49 7.61 -0.45 4.55
CA LYS A 49 9.04 -0.54 4.66
C LYS A 49 9.72 0.72 4.12
N ARG A 50 9.24 1.23 2.99
CA ARG A 50 9.82 2.42 2.41
C ARG A 50 9.57 3.64 3.27
N ILE A 51 8.42 3.71 3.91
CA ILE A 51 8.12 4.82 4.80
C ILE A 51 9.05 4.79 6.01
N LYS A 52 9.27 3.60 6.57
CA LYS A 52 10.08 3.50 7.78
C LYS A 52 11.57 3.59 7.51
N TYR A 53 12.03 3.00 6.43
CA TYR A 53 13.45 2.83 6.23
C TYR A 53 13.99 3.49 4.97
N GLY A 54 13.15 3.92 4.13
CA GLY A 54 13.58 4.44 2.90
C GLY A 54 13.36 5.88 2.68
#